data_2ad7fd8c0feb2175b5fb898b0ba4f9c2
#
_entry.id   2ad7fd8c0feb2175b5fb898b0ba4f9c2
#
_cell.length_a   1.000
_cell.length_b   1.000
_cell.length_c   1.000
_cell.angle_alpha   90.00
_cell.angle_beta   90.00
_cell.angle_gamma   90.00
#
_symmetry.space_group_name_H-M   'P 1'
#
loop_
_entity.id
_entity.type
_entity.pdbx_description
1 polymer ?
#
loop_
_entity_poly.entity_id
_entity_poly.type
_entity_poly.pdbx_seq_one_letter_code
_entity_poly.pdbx_strand_id
1 'polypeptide(L)'
;ALSSSVSSSKLFSSSTAPHETSFGEEVEVHNLLIIDQHTFEVLHAHQFLQNEYALSLVSCKLGKDPNTYFIVGTAMVYPEEAEPKQGRIVVFHYSDGKLQSLAEKEVKGAVYSMVEFNGKLLASINSTVRLYEWTAEKELRTECNHYNNIMALYVKTKGDFILVGDLMRSVLLLAYKPMEGNFEEIARDFNPNWMSAVEILDDDNFLGAENAFNLFVCQKDSAATTDEERQHLQEVGLFHLGEFVNVFCHGSLVMQNLGETSTPTQGSVLFGTVNGMI
;
A
#
# COMPACT_ATOMS: atom_id res chain seq x y z
N ALA A 1 1.48 -10.37 -0.10
CA ALA A 1 0.97 -10.61 1.25
C ALA A 1 -0.29 -11.46 1.12
N LEU A 2 -0.29 -12.63 1.72
CA LEU A 2 -1.52 -13.42 1.86
C LEU A 2 -2.05 -13.16 3.26
N SER A 3 -3.16 -12.46 3.40
CA SER A 3 -3.92 -12.49 4.63
C SER A 3 -4.72 -13.81 4.61
N SER A 4 -4.42 -14.74 5.49
CA SER A 4 -5.23 -15.91 5.69
C SER A 4 -6.10 -15.70 6.92
N SER A 5 -7.42 -15.72 6.75
CA SER A 5 -8.33 -15.94 7.85
C SER A 5 -8.16 -17.39 8.32
N VAL A 6 -7.60 -17.59 9.50
CA VAL A 6 -7.57 -18.90 10.14
C VAL A 6 -8.72 -18.96 11.12
N SER A 7 -9.76 -19.71 10.76
CA SER A 7 -10.73 -20.17 11.75
C SER A 7 -10.00 -21.03 12.79
N SER A 8 -9.99 -20.61 14.05
CA SER A 8 -9.39 -21.38 15.14
C SER A 8 -10.18 -22.67 15.36
N SER A 9 -9.71 -23.78 14.79
CA SER A 9 -10.21 -25.09 15.13
C SER A 9 -9.77 -25.43 16.56
N LYS A 10 -10.76 -25.73 17.38
CA LYS A 10 -10.72 -26.14 18.78
C LYS A 10 -9.55 -27.06 19.13
N LEU A 11 -8.75 -26.65 20.09
CA LEU A 11 -7.98 -27.59 20.93
C LEU A 11 -8.99 -28.41 21.76
N PHE A 12 -9.06 -29.69 21.49
CA PHE A 12 -9.90 -30.64 22.24
C PHE A 12 -9.36 -30.76 23.67
N SER A 13 -10.15 -30.31 24.64
CA SER A 13 -10.12 -30.86 25.98
C SER A 13 -11.35 -31.71 26.17
N SER A 14 -11.12 -33.01 26.41
CA SER A 14 -12.17 -33.99 26.73
C SER A 14 -12.75 -33.69 28.11
N SER A 15 -14.02 -33.26 28.16
CA SER A 15 -14.89 -33.52 29.30
C SER A 15 -16.32 -33.59 28.82
N THR A 16 -16.93 -34.74 29.12
CA THR A 16 -18.31 -35.12 28.87
C THR A 16 -19.28 -34.29 29.69
N ALA A 17 -20.12 -33.50 29.00
CA ALA A 17 -21.47 -33.14 29.40
C ALA A 17 -22.21 -32.50 28.22
N PRO A 18 -23.49 -32.85 27.96
CA PRO A 18 -24.27 -32.27 26.87
C PRO A 18 -24.95 -31.02 27.36
N HIS A 19 -24.55 -29.85 26.91
CA HIS A 19 -25.38 -28.65 26.90
C HIS A 19 -24.84 -27.57 25.97
N GLU A 20 -25.75 -27.10 25.14
CA GLU A 20 -25.77 -25.84 24.42
C GLU A 20 -24.63 -25.60 23.40
N THR A 21 -25.00 -25.75 22.14
CA THR A 21 -24.24 -25.23 21.00
C THR A 21 -24.26 -23.71 21.07
N SER A 22 -23.35 -23.10 21.85
CA SER A 22 -22.92 -21.74 21.57
C SER A 22 -22.16 -21.80 20.27
N PHE A 23 -22.69 -21.21 19.21
CA PHE A 23 -21.92 -20.85 18.03
C PHE A 23 -20.82 -19.92 18.55
N GLY A 24 -19.59 -20.44 18.66
CA GLY A 24 -18.45 -19.61 18.98
C GLY A 24 -18.30 -18.57 17.86
N GLU A 25 -18.30 -17.30 18.21
CA GLU A 25 -17.98 -16.23 17.28
C GLU A 25 -16.65 -16.58 16.62
N GLU A 26 -16.65 -16.67 15.27
CA GLU A 26 -15.42 -16.82 14.50
C GLU A 26 -14.65 -15.50 14.64
N VAL A 27 -13.50 -15.54 15.29
CA VAL A 27 -12.62 -14.39 15.43
C VAL A 27 -11.61 -14.42 14.29
N GLU A 28 -11.62 -13.36 13.47
CA GLU A 28 -10.61 -13.16 12.43
C GLU A 28 -9.30 -12.71 13.06
N VAL A 29 -8.20 -13.39 12.72
CA VAL A 29 -6.86 -13.08 13.20
C VAL A 29 -5.90 -13.01 12.01
N HIS A 30 -5.18 -11.91 11.89
CA HIS A 30 -4.19 -11.69 10.85
C HIS A 30 -2.82 -12.25 11.24
N ASN A 31 -2.09 -12.77 10.27
CA ASN A 31 -0.77 -13.35 10.46
C ASN A 31 0.19 -12.90 9.36
N LEU A 32 1.46 -12.69 9.73
CA LEU A 32 2.58 -12.61 8.79
C LEU A 32 3.25 -13.99 8.72
N LEU A 33 3.27 -14.59 7.53
CA LEU A 33 3.83 -15.92 7.30
C LEU A 33 5.12 -15.82 6.52
N ILE A 34 6.13 -16.57 6.92
CA ILE A 34 7.30 -16.88 6.13
C ILE A 34 7.11 -18.29 5.55
N ILE A 35 7.09 -18.38 4.23
CA ILE A 35 6.82 -19.60 3.49
C ILE A 35 8.04 -19.96 2.66
N ASP A 36 8.46 -21.23 2.72
CA ASP A 36 9.51 -21.74 1.84
C ASP A 36 9.05 -21.70 0.38
N GLN A 37 9.88 -21.16 -0.51
CA GLN A 37 9.51 -20.97 -1.91
C GLN A 37 9.46 -22.26 -2.74
N HIS A 38 10.03 -23.35 -2.25
CA HIS A 38 10.08 -24.63 -2.95
C HIS A 38 9.10 -25.66 -2.40
N THR A 39 9.01 -25.75 -1.07
CA THR A 39 8.13 -26.72 -0.40
C THR A 39 6.75 -26.15 -0.09
N PHE A 40 6.61 -24.82 -0.09
CA PHE A 40 5.41 -24.08 0.36
C PHE A 40 5.04 -24.33 1.83
N GLU A 41 5.99 -24.85 2.60
CA GLU A 41 5.80 -25.02 4.05
C GLU A 41 5.93 -23.69 4.78
N VAL A 42 5.11 -23.52 5.82
CA VAL A 42 5.20 -22.35 6.70
C VAL A 42 6.39 -22.53 7.64
N LEU A 43 7.44 -21.74 7.44
CA LEU A 43 8.64 -21.76 8.26
C LEU A 43 8.47 -21.00 9.57
N HIS A 44 7.73 -19.91 9.53
CA HIS A 44 7.46 -19.09 10.71
C HIS A 44 6.15 -18.33 10.51
N ALA A 45 5.41 -18.08 11.60
CA ALA A 45 4.21 -17.28 11.64
C ALA A 45 4.26 -16.29 12.80
N HIS A 46 3.95 -15.02 12.52
CA HIS A 46 3.72 -14.01 13.54
C HIS A 46 2.25 -13.63 13.53
N GLN A 47 1.58 -13.83 14.65
CA GLN A 47 0.17 -13.49 14.82
C GLN A 47 0.03 -12.08 15.39
N PHE A 48 -0.79 -11.26 14.74
CA PHE A 48 -1.14 -9.93 15.22
C PHE A 48 -2.18 -10.01 16.34
N LEU A 49 -2.43 -8.88 16.99
CA LEU A 49 -3.38 -8.79 18.09
C LEU A 49 -4.81 -9.05 17.61
N GLN A 50 -5.69 -9.37 18.54
CA GLN A 50 -7.12 -9.42 18.26
C GLN A 50 -7.61 -8.04 17.78
N ASN A 51 -8.46 -8.00 16.75
CA ASN A 51 -8.93 -6.80 16.07
C ASN A 51 -7.83 -5.99 15.35
N GLU A 52 -6.62 -6.51 15.24
CA GLU A 52 -5.54 -5.88 14.49
C GLU A 52 -5.46 -6.45 13.08
N TYR A 53 -5.76 -5.62 12.08
CA TYR A 53 -5.78 -5.99 10.66
C TYR A 53 -4.48 -5.56 10.00
N ALA A 54 -3.76 -6.50 9.41
CA ALA A 54 -2.59 -6.20 8.58
C ALA A 54 -3.07 -5.73 7.20
N LEU A 55 -2.83 -4.46 6.89
CA LEU A 55 -3.35 -3.80 5.68
C LEU A 55 -2.31 -3.65 4.58
N SER A 56 -1.05 -3.45 4.96
CA SER A 56 0.04 -3.17 4.03
C SER A 56 1.31 -3.89 4.42
N LEU A 57 2.11 -4.27 3.41
CA LEU A 57 3.38 -4.96 3.59
C LEU A 57 4.38 -4.44 2.57
N VAL A 58 5.57 -4.11 3.02
CA VAL A 58 6.70 -3.78 2.17
C VAL A 58 7.95 -4.54 2.62
N SER A 59 8.76 -4.98 1.66
CA SER A 59 10.08 -5.56 1.89
C SER A 59 11.12 -4.62 1.33
N CYS A 60 11.96 -4.06 2.19
CA CYS A 60 12.94 -3.05 1.77
C CYS A 60 14.14 -2.96 2.70
N LYS A 61 15.15 -2.24 2.23
CA LYS A 61 16.26 -1.73 3.04
C LYS A 61 15.99 -0.28 3.39
N LEU A 62 16.37 0.13 4.58
CA LEU A 62 16.17 1.48 5.06
C LEU A 62 17.50 2.17 5.39
N GLY A 63 17.67 3.38 4.89
CA GLY A 63 18.85 4.21 5.13
C GLY A 63 20.14 3.53 4.67
N LYS A 64 21.12 3.51 5.55
CA LYS A 64 22.41 2.83 5.34
C LYS A 64 22.46 1.42 5.93
N ASP A 65 21.35 0.93 6.49
CA ASP A 65 21.28 -0.39 7.08
C ASP A 65 21.34 -1.46 5.96
N PRO A 66 22.27 -2.41 6.01
CA PRO A 66 22.42 -3.44 4.98
C PRO A 66 21.29 -4.48 5.02
N ASN A 67 20.56 -4.57 6.12
CA ASN A 67 19.53 -5.58 6.31
C ASN A 67 18.28 -5.29 5.51
N THR A 68 17.64 -6.34 5.03
CA THR A 68 16.29 -6.25 4.45
C THR A 68 15.27 -6.48 5.55
N TYR A 69 14.29 -5.60 5.63
CA TYR A 69 13.21 -5.64 6.60
C TYR A 69 11.88 -5.96 5.92
N PHE A 70 11.01 -6.65 6.65
CA PHE A 70 9.59 -6.80 6.30
C PHE A 70 8.81 -5.87 7.21
N ILE A 71 8.11 -4.91 6.64
CA ILE A 71 7.42 -3.87 7.38
C ILE A 71 5.93 -4.02 7.15
N VAL A 72 5.18 -4.20 8.22
CA VAL A 72 3.73 -4.38 8.18
C VAL A 72 3.04 -3.17 8.78
N GLY A 73 2.10 -2.61 8.03
CA GLY A 73 1.21 -1.56 8.48
C GLY A 73 -0.13 -2.15 8.88
N THR A 74 -0.64 -1.79 10.06
CA THR A 74 -1.85 -2.35 10.63
C THR A 74 -2.89 -1.28 10.98
N ALA A 75 -4.09 -1.74 11.30
CA ALA A 75 -5.15 -0.95 11.91
C ALA A 75 -5.84 -1.75 13.00
N MET A 76 -6.22 -1.09 14.08
CA MET A 76 -7.14 -1.64 15.07
C MET A 76 -8.57 -1.37 14.58
N VAL A 77 -9.32 -2.42 14.31
CA VAL A 77 -10.67 -2.34 13.74
C VAL A 77 -11.70 -2.76 14.76
N TYR A 78 -12.58 -1.84 15.10
CA TYR A 78 -13.68 -2.06 16.03
C TYR A 78 -15.01 -1.76 15.34
N PRO A 79 -16.06 -2.61 15.52
CA PRO A 79 -17.35 -2.45 14.84
C PRO A 79 -18.06 -1.11 15.09
N GLU A 80 -17.80 -0.50 16.24
CA GLU A 80 -18.38 0.78 16.65
C GLU A 80 -17.68 2.01 16.08
N GLU A 81 -16.53 1.83 15.44
CA GLU A 81 -15.75 2.92 14.84
C GLU A 81 -16.00 3.04 13.34
N ALA A 82 -16.35 4.24 12.88
CA ALA A 82 -16.56 4.51 11.44
C ALA A 82 -15.25 4.41 10.64
N GLU A 83 -14.12 4.75 11.26
CA GLU A 83 -12.77 4.58 10.72
C GLU A 83 -11.81 4.18 11.86
N PRO A 84 -10.76 3.43 11.56
CA PRO A 84 -9.76 3.08 12.58
C PRO A 84 -9.07 4.31 13.14
N LYS A 85 -8.94 4.37 14.48
CA LYS A 85 -8.27 5.47 15.18
C LYS A 85 -6.86 5.13 15.61
N GLN A 86 -6.50 3.85 15.55
CA GLN A 86 -5.21 3.32 15.99
C GLN A 86 -4.70 2.29 14.99
N GLY A 87 -3.39 2.19 14.90
CA GLY A 87 -2.67 1.18 14.14
C GLY A 87 -1.21 1.15 14.55
N ARG A 88 -0.44 0.29 13.91
CA ARG A 88 1.00 0.16 14.11
C ARG A 88 1.73 0.02 12.79
N ILE A 89 2.98 0.45 12.80
CA ILE A 89 3.98 0.03 11.80
C ILE A 89 4.96 -0.88 12.55
N VAL A 90 5.05 -2.13 12.13
CA VAL A 90 5.92 -3.13 12.76
C VAL A 90 7.03 -3.51 11.80
N VAL A 91 8.28 -3.36 12.23
CA VAL A 91 9.46 -3.69 11.44
C VAL A 91 9.98 -5.05 11.88
N PHE A 92 9.97 -6.02 10.96
CA PHE A 92 10.48 -7.36 11.19
C PHE A 92 11.79 -7.59 10.46
N HIS A 93 12.64 -8.37 11.07
CA HIS A 93 13.84 -8.95 10.47
C HIS A 93 13.77 -10.47 10.50
N TYR A 94 14.09 -11.11 9.37
CA TYR A 94 14.18 -12.54 9.29
C TYR A 94 15.65 -12.95 9.20
N SER A 95 16.15 -13.63 10.24
CA SER A 95 17.52 -14.16 10.30
C SER A 95 17.53 -15.46 11.08
N ASP A 96 18.45 -16.35 10.72
CA ASP A 96 18.64 -17.64 11.39
C ASP A 96 17.36 -18.47 11.55
N GLY A 97 16.49 -18.43 10.54
CA GLY A 97 15.22 -19.14 10.55
C GLY A 97 14.13 -18.55 11.47
N LYS A 98 14.34 -17.34 11.98
CA LYS A 98 13.37 -16.67 12.88
C LYS A 98 12.99 -15.28 12.38
N LEU A 99 11.71 -15.01 12.50
CA LEU A 99 11.14 -13.67 12.30
C LEU A 99 11.08 -12.96 13.65
N GLN A 100 11.74 -11.81 13.74
CA GLN A 100 11.82 -11.01 14.98
C GLN A 100 11.27 -9.60 14.71
N SER A 101 10.41 -9.12 15.59
CA SER A 101 10.02 -7.71 15.62
C SER A 101 11.17 -6.89 16.21
N LEU A 102 11.68 -5.93 15.45
CA LEU A 102 12.79 -5.07 15.88
C LEU A 102 12.30 -3.70 16.35
N ALA A 103 11.26 -3.18 15.71
CA ALA A 103 10.72 -1.87 16.04
C ALA A 103 9.21 -1.87 15.81
N GLU A 104 8.54 -1.10 16.63
CA GLU A 104 7.11 -0.84 16.53
C GLU A 104 6.85 0.66 16.65
N LYS A 105 5.98 1.17 15.81
CA LYS A 105 5.55 2.56 15.83
C LYS A 105 4.04 2.63 15.88
N GLU A 106 3.49 3.04 17.01
CA GLU A 106 2.07 3.34 17.11
C GLU A 106 1.71 4.58 16.28
N VAL A 107 0.58 4.51 15.59
CA VAL A 107 0.04 5.57 14.76
C VAL A 107 -1.44 5.79 15.05
N LYS A 108 -1.94 7.00 14.75
CA LYS A 108 -3.34 7.38 14.96
C LYS A 108 -4.14 7.13 13.68
N GLY A 109 -4.38 5.88 13.35
CA GLY A 109 -5.16 5.50 12.19
C GLY A 109 -4.70 4.19 11.56
N ALA A 110 -5.32 3.86 10.42
CA ALA A 110 -5.00 2.71 9.60
C ALA A 110 -3.84 3.00 8.67
N VAL A 111 -2.85 2.12 8.61
CA VAL A 111 -1.73 2.20 7.66
C VAL A 111 -2.14 1.50 6.38
N TYR A 112 -2.81 2.22 5.47
CA TYR A 112 -3.39 1.66 4.26
C TYR A 112 -2.36 1.24 3.22
N SER A 113 -1.29 2.00 3.07
CA SER A 113 -0.25 1.75 2.08
C SER A 113 1.11 2.19 2.60
N MET A 114 2.14 1.48 2.19
CA MET A 114 3.52 1.82 2.48
C MET A 114 4.39 1.54 1.26
N VAL A 115 5.43 2.33 1.08
CA VAL A 115 6.44 2.15 0.04
C VAL A 115 7.81 2.60 0.55
N GLU A 116 8.86 1.95 0.07
CA GLU A 116 10.22 2.45 0.23
C GLU A 116 10.38 3.73 -0.59
N PHE A 117 11.03 4.74 -0.03
CA PHE A 117 11.20 6.04 -0.65
C PHE A 117 12.58 6.61 -0.36
N ASN A 118 13.50 6.44 -1.30
CA ASN A 118 14.88 6.95 -1.23
C ASN A 118 15.59 6.61 0.10
N GLY A 119 15.49 5.36 0.53
CA GLY A 119 16.05 4.87 1.80
C GLY A 119 15.19 5.16 3.03
N LYS A 120 14.00 5.73 2.84
CA LYS A 120 13.03 6.07 3.90
C LYS A 120 11.75 5.24 3.73
N LEU A 121 10.87 5.30 4.71
CA LEU A 121 9.56 4.66 4.64
C LEU A 121 8.48 5.73 4.48
N LEU A 122 7.73 5.65 3.38
CA LEU A 122 6.55 6.46 3.15
C LEU A 122 5.31 5.64 3.50
N ALA A 123 4.43 6.20 4.34
CA ALA A 123 3.21 5.54 4.78
C ALA A 123 2.01 6.46 4.63
N SER A 124 0.88 5.92 4.19
CA SER A 124 -0.41 6.59 4.27
C SER A 124 -1.18 6.10 5.51
N ILE A 125 -1.58 7.03 6.38
CA ILE A 125 -2.22 6.77 7.67
C ILE A 125 -3.49 7.60 7.73
N ASN A 126 -4.66 6.99 7.56
CA ASN A 126 -5.93 7.67 7.38
C ASN A 126 -5.83 8.80 6.32
N SER A 127 -5.98 10.05 6.71
CA SER A 127 -5.88 11.22 5.81
C SER A 127 -4.46 11.75 5.60
N THR A 128 -3.46 11.16 6.26
CA THR A 128 -2.08 11.67 6.30
C THR A 128 -1.15 10.82 5.46
N VAL A 129 -0.29 11.47 4.65
CA VAL A 129 0.89 10.84 4.05
C VAL A 129 2.10 11.26 4.87
N ARG A 130 2.85 10.29 5.39
CA ARG A 130 3.94 10.52 6.35
C ARG A 130 5.24 9.86 5.87
N LEU A 131 6.32 10.62 5.95
CA LEU A 131 7.66 10.12 5.69
C LEU A 131 8.37 9.83 7.01
N TYR A 132 8.93 8.62 7.11
CA TYR A 132 9.74 8.17 8.24
C TYR A 132 11.19 7.96 7.80
N GLU A 133 12.09 8.44 8.62
CA GLU A 133 13.52 8.13 8.59
C GLU A 133 13.81 6.93 9.50
N TRP A 134 14.72 6.05 9.07
CA TRP A 134 15.25 4.96 9.88
C TRP A 134 16.52 5.42 10.58
N THR A 135 16.51 5.45 11.91
CA THR A 135 17.61 5.94 12.72
C THR A 135 18.66 4.84 12.97
N ALA A 136 19.86 5.27 13.44
CA ALA A 136 20.90 4.35 13.84
C ALA A 136 20.49 3.44 15.02
N GLU A 137 19.58 3.92 15.86
CA GLU A 137 19.00 3.21 17.00
C GLU A 137 17.91 2.21 16.56
N LYS A 138 17.67 2.08 15.24
CA LYS A 138 16.63 1.22 14.64
C LYS A 138 15.21 1.63 15.08
N GLU A 139 14.92 2.91 14.92
CA GLU A 139 13.60 3.47 15.19
C GLU A 139 13.08 4.25 13.97
N LEU A 140 11.76 4.28 13.81
CA LEU A 140 11.08 5.11 12.82
C LEU A 140 10.84 6.51 13.39
N ARG A 141 11.53 7.50 12.84
CA ARG A 141 11.38 8.91 13.20
C ARG A 141 10.61 9.64 12.11
N THR A 142 9.54 10.36 12.50
CA THR A 142 8.78 11.19 11.56
C THR A 142 9.64 12.34 11.05
N GLU A 143 9.72 12.48 9.73
CA GLU A 143 10.40 13.59 9.06
C GLU A 143 9.42 14.68 8.66
N CYS A 144 8.41 14.33 7.85
CA CYS A 144 7.37 15.27 7.42
C CYS A 144 6.04 14.60 7.16
N ASN A 145 4.99 15.41 7.04
CA ASN A 145 3.62 14.97 6.82
C ASN A 145 2.93 15.82 5.75
N HIS A 146 1.95 15.21 5.08
CA HIS A 146 0.99 15.90 4.23
C HIS A 146 -0.43 15.52 4.66
N TYR A 147 -1.32 16.50 4.84
CA TYR A 147 -2.62 16.34 5.48
C TYR A 147 -3.84 16.58 4.57
N ASN A 148 -3.64 17.05 3.36
CA ASN A 148 -4.73 17.48 2.47
C ASN A 148 -5.39 16.33 1.70
N ASN A 149 -5.80 15.27 2.43
CA ASN A 149 -6.52 14.12 1.90
C ASN A 149 -7.78 13.86 2.73
N ILE A 150 -8.78 13.21 2.12
CA ILE A 150 -9.92 12.67 2.87
C ILE A 150 -9.49 11.34 3.49
N MET A 151 -9.01 10.42 2.65
CA MET A 151 -8.43 9.16 3.08
C MET A 151 -7.40 8.74 2.03
N ALA A 152 -6.11 8.76 2.39
CA ALA A 152 -5.01 8.35 1.53
C ALA A 152 -4.92 6.82 1.53
N LEU A 153 -5.45 6.17 0.50
CA LEU A 153 -5.52 4.70 0.43
C LEU A 153 -4.33 4.09 -0.27
N TYR A 154 -3.80 4.77 -1.29
CA TYR A 154 -2.76 4.23 -2.16
C TYR A 154 -1.64 5.25 -2.31
N VAL A 155 -0.39 4.78 -2.26
CA VAL A 155 0.79 5.58 -2.58
C VAL A 155 1.70 4.82 -3.53
N LYS A 156 2.17 5.51 -4.58
CA LYS A 156 3.19 5.03 -5.51
C LYS A 156 4.24 6.12 -5.66
N THR A 157 5.48 5.74 -5.95
CA THR A 157 6.58 6.69 -6.01
C THR A 157 7.45 6.48 -7.24
N LYS A 158 8.02 7.57 -7.74
CA LYS A 158 9.04 7.56 -8.78
C LYS A 158 9.99 8.75 -8.55
N GLY A 159 11.26 8.47 -8.25
CA GLY A 159 12.19 9.52 -7.83
C GLY A 159 11.69 10.24 -6.57
N ASP A 160 11.59 11.56 -6.63
CA ASP A 160 11.07 12.39 -5.54
C ASP A 160 9.55 12.65 -5.64
N PHE A 161 8.88 12.08 -6.66
CA PHE A 161 7.45 12.22 -6.86
C PHE A 161 6.66 11.09 -6.18
N ILE A 162 5.51 11.49 -5.63
CA ILE A 162 4.58 10.61 -4.91
C ILE A 162 3.19 10.79 -5.49
N LEU A 163 2.59 9.71 -5.98
CA LEU A 163 1.19 9.69 -6.40
C LEU A 163 0.35 9.12 -5.27
N VAL A 164 -0.61 9.89 -4.82
CA VAL A 164 -1.56 9.53 -3.75
C VAL A 164 -2.92 9.29 -4.36
N GLY A 165 -3.49 8.10 -4.15
CA GLY A 165 -4.89 7.80 -4.46
C GLY A 165 -5.76 8.02 -3.23
N ASP A 166 -6.71 8.95 -3.35
CA ASP A 166 -7.66 9.28 -2.28
C ASP A 166 -8.93 8.43 -2.40
N LEU A 167 -9.64 8.23 -1.31
CA LEU A 167 -10.90 7.49 -1.30
C LEU A 167 -11.91 8.07 -2.31
N MET A 168 -12.08 9.40 -2.37
CA MET A 168 -13.11 10.05 -3.20
C MET A 168 -12.62 11.31 -3.93
N ARG A 169 -11.36 11.69 -3.78
CA ARG A 169 -10.77 12.90 -4.41
C ARG A 169 -9.75 12.57 -5.50
N SER A 170 -9.95 11.45 -6.19
CA SER A 170 -9.08 11.01 -7.29
C SER A 170 -7.60 10.91 -6.89
N VAL A 171 -6.71 11.47 -7.65
CA VAL A 171 -5.26 11.38 -7.44
C VAL A 171 -4.64 12.74 -7.18
N LEU A 172 -3.61 12.74 -6.35
CA LEU A 172 -2.78 13.90 -6.02
C LEU A 172 -1.31 13.55 -6.28
N LEU A 173 -0.60 14.43 -6.97
CA LEU A 173 0.83 14.36 -7.16
C LEU A 173 1.54 15.27 -6.15
N LEU A 174 2.39 14.67 -5.32
CA LEU A 174 3.29 15.35 -4.40
C LEU A 174 4.73 15.25 -4.90
N ALA A 175 5.55 16.22 -4.52
CA ALA A 175 7.01 16.11 -4.60
C ALA A 175 7.61 16.23 -3.20
N TYR A 176 8.60 15.40 -2.91
CA TYR A 176 9.45 15.59 -1.74
C TYR A 176 10.56 16.56 -2.08
N LYS A 177 10.75 17.57 -1.22
CA LYS A 177 11.80 18.58 -1.34
C LYS A 177 12.92 18.31 -0.32
N PRO A 178 14.00 17.63 -0.71
CA PRO A 178 15.04 17.22 0.24
C PRO A 178 15.71 18.38 0.99
N MET A 179 15.88 19.53 0.32
CA MET A 179 16.49 20.71 0.93
C MET A 179 15.62 21.38 1.99
N GLU A 180 14.31 21.22 1.87
CA GLU A 180 13.32 21.81 2.77
C GLU A 180 12.83 20.80 3.81
N GLY A 181 13.00 19.49 3.54
CA GLY A 181 12.54 18.39 4.38
C GLY A 181 11.01 18.31 4.48
N ASN A 182 10.30 18.65 3.41
CA ASN A 182 8.84 18.62 3.37
C ASN A 182 8.29 18.18 2.00
N PHE A 183 6.94 18.03 1.94
CA PHE A 183 6.21 17.77 0.72
C PHE A 183 5.64 19.06 0.11
N GLU A 184 5.61 19.11 -1.22
CA GLU A 184 4.92 20.12 -2.00
C GLU A 184 3.84 19.47 -2.85
N GLU A 185 2.62 20.03 -2.87
CA GLU A 185 1.59 19.64 -3.83
C GLU A 185 1.94 20.17 -5.21
N ILE A 186 2.09 19.27 -6.17
CA ILE A 186 2.42 19.63 -7.56
C ILE A 186 1.15 19.81 -8.38
N ALA A 187 0.28 18.81 -8.39
CA ALA A 187 -0.95 18.84 -9.16
C ALA A 187 -1.98 17.85 -8.62
N ARG A 188 -3.25 18.10 -8.90
CA ARG A 188 -4.37 17.27 -8.49
C ARG A 188 -5.34 17.07 -9.65
N ASP A 189 -5.93 15.87 -9.73
CA ASP A 189 -7.17 15.68 -10.49
C ASP A 189 -8.37 16.13 -9.65
N PHE A 190 -9.15 17.06 -10.18
CA PHE A 190 -10.32 17.61 -9.50
C PHE A 190 -11.62 16.87 -9.81
N ASN A 191 -11.59 15.84 -10.66
CA ASN A 191 -12.74 14.97 -10.85
C ASN A 191 -12.98 14.10 -9.60
N PRO A 192 -14.22 13.88 -9.19
CA PRO A 192 -14.53 13.12 -7.97
C PRO A 192 -14.49 11.61 -8.24
N ASN A 193 -13.31 11.04 -8.35
CA ASN A 193 -13.11 9.60 -8.54
C ASN A 193 -12.85 8.89 -7.20
N TRP A 194 -13.57 7.79 -6.99
CA TRP A 194 -13.37 6.88 -5.86
C TRP A 194 -12.34 5.81 -6.25
N MET A 195 -11.13 5.99 -5.79
CA MET A 195 -10.00 5.20 -6.27
C MET A 195 -10.02 3.77 -5.73
N SER A 196 -9.62 2.82 -6.59
CA SER A 196 -9.38 1.42 -6.21
C SER A 196 -7.91 1.01 -6.38
N ALA A 197 -7.18 1.63 -7.30
CA ALA A 197 -5.75 1.44 -7.49
C ALA A 197 -5.13 2.61 -8.26
N VAL A 198 -3.83 2.83 -8.08
CA VAL A 198 -3.06 3.86 -8.79
C VAL A 198 -1.71 3.32 -9.25
N GLU A 199 -1.17 3.87 -10.34
CA GLU A 199 0.19 3.58 -10.81
C GLU A 199 0.79 4.78 -11.55
N ILE A 200 2.09 4.95 -11.46
CA ILE A 200 2.84 5.94 -12.23
C ILE A 200 3.32 5.28 -13.53
N LEU A 201 2.84 5.76 -14.67
CA LEU A 201 3.26 5.23 -15.98
C LEU A 201 4.62 5.79 -16.37
N ASP A 202 4.76 7.10 -16.29
CA ASP A 202 5.99 7.84 -16.55
C ASP A 202 6.00 9.16 -15.74
N ASP A 203 6.89 10.09 -16.08
CA ASP A 203 7.07 11.34 -15.33
C ASP A 203 5.87 12.29 -15.43
N ASP A 204 5.04 12.13 -16.46
CA ASP A 204 3.92 13.02 -16.76
C ASP A 204 2.55 12.31 -16.74
N ASN A 205 2.52 10.97 -16.82
CA ASN A 205 1.29 10.20 -16.94
C ASN A 205 1.04 9.29 -15.74
N PHE A 206 -0.19 9.33 -15.22
CA PHE A 206 -0.63 8.63 -14.02
C PHE A 206 -1.89 7.83 -14.32
N LEU A 207 -1.85 6.53 -14.03
CA LEU A 207 -2.96 5.60 -14.24
C LEU A 207 -3.77 5.45 -12.96
N GLY A 208 -5.09 5.57 -13.09
CA GLY A 208 -6.03 5.31 -12.01
C GLY A 208 -7.06 4.25 -12.41
N ALA A 209 -7.50 3.49 -11.42
CA ALA A 209 -8.72 2.69 -11.49
C ALA A 209 -9.69 3.18 -10.42
N GLU A 210 -10.97 3.21 -10.76
CA GLU A 210 -12.01 3.71 -9.87
C GLU A 210 -13.17 2.72 -9.73
N ASN A 211 -14.03 2.94 -8.73
CA ASN A 211 -15.03 1.97 -8.28
C ASN A 211 -16.18 1.70 -9.25
N ALA A 212 -16.37 2.52 -10.28
CA ALA A 212 -17.34 2.25 -11.36
C ALA A 212 -16.71 1.43 -12.51
N PHE A 213 -15.60 0.74 -12.24
CA PHE A 213 -14.92 -0.19 -13.15
C PHE A 213 -14.25 0.49 -14.36
N ASN A 214 -13.85 1.73 -14.21
CA ASN A 214 -13.13 2.47 -15.23
C ASN A 214 -11.64 2.55 -14.92
N LEU A 215 -10.85 2.56 -15.98
CA LEU A 215 -9.46 2.99 -16.00
C LEU A 215 -9.40 4.38 -16.59
N PHE A 216 -8.57 5.26 -16.02
CA PHE A 216 -8.31 6.58 -16.58
C PHE A 216 -6.84 6.94 -16.49
N VAL A 217 -6.40 7.83 -17.35
CA VAL A 217 -5.04 8.37 -17.32
C VAL A 217 -5.15 9.88 -17.12
N CYS A 218 -4.47 10.36 -16.10
CA CYS A 218 -4.23 11.79 -15.89
C CYS A 218 -2.84 12.16 -16.34
N GLN A 219 -2.71 13.33 -16.93
CA GLN A 219 -1.44 13.90 -17.38
C GLN A 219 -1.17 15.24 -16.71
N LYS A 220 0.08 15.44 -16.36
CA LYS A 220 0.59 16.73 -15.92
C LYS A 220 0.73 17.67 -17.13
N ASP A 221 0.17 18.87 -17.03
CA ASP A 221 0.28 19.84 -18.11
C ASP A 221 1.65 20.55 -18.08
N SER A 222 2.59 20.04 -18.85
CA SER A 222 3.94 20.62 -18.99
C SER A 222 3.95 21.90 -19.85
N ALA A 223 2.91 22.15 -20.61
CA ALA A 223 2.77 23.33 -21.48
C ALA A 223 1.99 24.48 -20.82
N ALA A 224 1.50 24.27 -19.59
CA ALA A 224 0.74 25.28 -18.83
C ALA A 224 1.52 26.58 -18.67
N THR A 225 0.84 27.67 -18.92
CA THR A 225 1.42 29.02 -18.84
C THR A 225 1.20 29.71 -17.48
N THR A 226 0.17 29.26 -16.77
CA THR A 226 -0.19 29.77 -15.43
C THR A 226 0.08 28.72 -14.36
N ASP A 227 0.32 29.16 -13.13
CA ASP A 227 0.52 28.26 -11.98
C ASP A 227 -0.75 27.47 -11.65
N GLU A 228 -1.92 28.07 -11.87
CA GLU A 228 -3.21 27.41 -11.68
C GLU A 228 -3.40 26.24 -12.63
N GLU A 229 -3.08 26.41 -13.93
CA GLU A 229 -3.15 25.32 -14.91
C GLU A 229 -2.17 24.20 -14.57
N ARG A 230 -0.96 24.53 -14.09
CA ARG A 230 0.06 23.53 -13.68
C ARG A 230 -0.39 22.65 -12.52
N GLN A 231 -1.27 23.18 -11.64
CA GLN A 231 -1.80 22.45 -10.49
C GLN A 231 -2.95 21.50 -10.85
N HIS A 232 -3.41 21.50 -12.09
CA HIS A 232 -4.44 20.61 -12.58
C HIS A 232 -3.83 19.43 -13.36
N LEU A 233 -4.17 18.19 -12.95
CA LEU A 233 -3.98 17.01 -13.77
C LEU A 233 -5.15 16.93 -14.75
N GLN A 234 -4.83 16.68 -16.03
CA GLN A 234 -5.83 16.57 -17.09
C GLN A 234 -6.10 15.11 -17.39
N GLU A 235 -7.37 14.71 -17.45
CA GLU A 235 -7.75 13.38 -17.94
C GLU A 235 -7.52 13.32 -19.45
N VAL A 236 -6.62 12.44 -19.88
CA VAL A 236 -6.24 12.26 -21.29
C VAL A 236 -6.69 10.92 -21.87
N GLY A 237 -7.16 10.02 -21.04
CA GLY A 237 -7.66 8.72 -21.44
C GLY A 237 -8.67 8.16 -20.43
N LEU A 238 -9.71 7.53 -20.95
CA LEU A 238 -10.74 6.86 -20.18
C LEU A 238 -11.12 5.54 -20.86
N PHE A 239 -11.21 4.47 -20.10
CA PHE A 239 -11.61 3.14 -20.62
C PHE A 239 -12.49 2.42 -19.59
N HIS A 240 -13.68 1.99 -20.03
CA HIS A 240 -14.53 1.15 -19.19
C HIS A 240 -14.07 -0.30 -19.24
N LEU A 241 -13.45 -0.78 -18.17
CA LEU A 241 -12.94 -2.16 -18.07
C LEU A 241 -14.07 -3.16 -17.74
N GLY A 242 -15.04 -2.76 -16.93
CA GLY A 242 -16.11 -3.63 -16.44
C GLY A 242 -15.72 -4.54 -15.28
N GLU A 243 -14.52 -4.34 -14.70
CA GLU A 243 -13.98 -5.11 -13.59
C GLU A 243 -13.38 -4.18 -12.53
N PHE A 244 -13.44 -4.60 -11.26
CA PHE A 244 -12.84 -3.87 -10.16
C PHE A 244 -11.35 -4.20 -10.04
N VAL A 245 -10.48 -3.23 -10.29
CA VAL A 245 -9.03 -3.39 -10.20
C VAL A 245 -8.54 -3.16 -8.78
N ASN A 246 -7.84 -4.14 -8.21
CA ASN A 246 -7.25 -4.05 -6.89
C ASN A 246 -5.81 -3.55 -6.89
N VAL A 247 -5.05 -3.86 -7.93
CA VAL A 247 -3.61 -3.63 -7.95
C VAL A 247 -3.09 -3.44 -9.36
N PHE A 248 -2.12 -2.56 -9.51
CA PHE A 248 -1.27 -2.43 -10.68
C PHE A 248 0.16 -2.88 -10.37
N CYS A 249 0.82 -3.45 -11.37
CA CYS A 249 2.22 -3.83 -11.29
C CYS A 249 2.90 -3.61 -12.64
N HIS A 250 4.03 -2.91 -12.68
CA HIS A 250 4.84 -2.83 -13.89
C HIS A 250 5.38 -4.19 -14.27
N GLY A 251 5.27 -4.53 -15.54
CA GLY A 251 5.77 -5.78 -16.07
C GLY A 251 4.92 -6.35 -17.19
N SER A 252 5.34 -7.51 -17.71
CA SER A 252 4.64 -8.27 -18.71
C SER A 252 4.73 -9.76 -18.39
N LEU A 253 3.65 -10.50 -18.67
CA LEU A 253 3.65 -11.96 -18.55
C LEU A 253 4.38 -12.65 -19.71
N VAL A 254 4.62 -11.94 -20.80
CA VAL A 254 5.26 -12.46 -22.00
C VAL A 254 6.53 -11.67 -22.28
N MET A 255 7.64 -12.40 -22.50
CA MET A 255 8.89 -11.80 -22.93
C MET A 255 8.70 -11.30 -24.37
N GLN A 256 8.70 -9.98 -24.57
CA GLN A 256 8.70 -9.40 -25.92
C GLN A 256 10.14 -9.45 -26.44
N ASN A 257 10.41 -10.31 -27.43
CA ASN A 257 11.60 -10.19 -28.25
C ASN A 257 11.42 -8.97 -29.15
N LEU A 258 12.05 -7.87 -28.76
CA LEU A 258 12.15 -6.68 -29.59
C LEU A 258 13.03 -7.03 -30.79
N GLY A 259 12.42 -7.39 -31.94
CA GLY A 259 13.12 -7.39 -33.22
C GLY A 259 13.61 -5.97 -33.51
N GLU A 260 14.70 -5.85 -34.24
CA GLU A 260 15.40 -4.59 -34.57
C GLU A 260 14.54 -3.45 -35.18
N THR A 261 13.24 -3.67 -35.40
CA THR A 261 12.30 -2.73 -36.04
C THR A 261 11.14 -2.29 -35.14
N SER A 262 11.05 -2.72 -33.88
CA SER A 262 9.97 -2.29 -33.00
C SER A 262 10.34 -1.01 -32.26
N THR A 263 9.48 0.01 -32.36
CA THR A 263 9.51 1.16 -31.43
C THR A 263 9.50 0.65 -30.01
N PRO A 264 10.31 1.25 -29.08
CA PRO A 264 10.26 0.90 -27.69
C PRO A 264 8.80 1.03 -27.20
N THR A 265 8.16 -0.08 -26.89
CA THR A 265 6.87 -0.03 -26.23
C THR A 265 7.10 0.56 -24.84
N GLN A 266 6.41 1.64 -24.54
CA GLN A 266 6.29 2.14 -23.17
C GLN A 266 5.96 0.95 -22.26
N GLY A 267 6.57 0.90 -21.08
CA GLY A 267 6.50 -0.25 -20.20
C GLY A 267 5.06 -0.74 -19.98
N SER A 268 4.86 -2.04 -20.11
CA SER A 268 3.56 -2.66 -19.86
C SER A 268 3.21 -2.62 -18.38
N VAL A 269 1.93 -2.48 -18.08
CA VAL A 269 1.38 -2.56 -16.74
C VAL A 269 0.39 -3.70 -16.68
N LEU A 270 0.57 -4.58 -15.71
CA LEU A 270 -0.37 -5.63 -15.35
C LEU A 270 -1.34 -5.08 -14.32
N PHE A 271 -2.56 -5.57 -14.32
CA PHE A 271 -3.53 -5.28 -13.28
C PHE A 271 -4.20 -6.57 -12.81
N GLY A 272 -4.51 -6.63 -11.52
CA GLY A 272 -5.27 -7.72 -10.92
C GLY A 272 -6.65 -7.24 -10.51
N THR A 273 -7.68 -8.03 -10.82
CA THR A 273 -9.07 -7.72 -10.48
C THR A 273 -9.58 -8.54 -9.31
N VAL A 274 -10.68 -8.09 -8.68
CA VAL A 274 -11.36 -8.82 -7.59
C VAL A 274 -11.79 -10.21 -8.03
N ASN A 275 -12.17 -10.36 -9.31
CA ASN A 275 -12.63 -11.66 -9.86
C ASN A 275 -11.47 -12.59 -10.27
N GLY A 276 -10.22 -12.18 -10.04
CA GLY A 276 -9.03 -12.99 -10.31
C GLY A 276 -8.52 -12.91 -11.74
N MET A 277 -8.93 -11.93 -12.54
CA MET A 277 -8.30 -11.65 -13.83
C MET A 277 -6.97 -10.92 -13.66
N ILE A 278 -6.04 -11.23 -14.55
CA ILE A 278 -4.75 -10.56 -14.72
C ILE A 278 -4.61 -10.15 -16.19
#